data_e82247b6e7671e5d2c5191938b9bbb00
#
_entry.id   e82247b6e7671e5d2c5191938b9bbb00
#
_cell.length_a   1.000
_cell.length_b   1.000
_cell.length_c   1.000
_cell.angle_alpha   90.00
_cell.angle_beta   90.00
_cell.angle_gamma   90.00
#
_symmetry.space_group_name_H-M   'P 1'
#
loop_
_entity.id
_entity.type
_entity.pdbx_description
1 polymer ?
#
loop_
_entity_poly.entity_id
_entity_poly.type
_entity_poly.pdbx_seq_one_letter_code
_entity_poly.pdbx_strand_id
1 'polypeptide(L)'
;MEKIEKIYTAEALATGGRNGQIKSSDGVLDLQVRTPKEMGGGGGAYTNPEQLFAAGYAACFDSALSLVIRTAKVEAGETTVTAQVSIGKYGNGGFGLAVKLQIAIPGVTPEVAHSLADKAHQICPYSNATRGNIEVELEMV
;
A
#
# COMPACT_ATOMS: atom_id res chain seq x y z
N MET A 1 -21.11 -9.37 1.88
CA MET A 1 -20.16 -8.43 1.27
C MET A 1 -20.93 -7.27 0.65
N GLU A 2 -20.68 -6.08 1.12
CA GLU A 2 -21.30 -4.88 0.59
C GLU A 2 -20.80 -4.57 -0.81
N LYS A 3 -21.71 -4.21 -1.72
CA LYS A 3 -21.34 -3.80 -3.09
C LYS A 3 -20.98 -2.32 -3.12
N ILE A 4 -19.92 -1.99 -3.81
CA ILE A 4 -19.52 -0.60 -4.02
C ILE A 4 -20.20 -0.02 -5.26
N GLU A 5 -20.42 1.29 -5.26
CA GLU A 5 -20.74 2.06 -6.45
C GLU A 5 -19.41 2.44 -7.13
N LYS A 6 -19.16 1.87 -8.30
CA LYS A 6 -17.87 2.06 -9.00
C LYS A 6 -17.78 3.47 -9.57
N ILE A 7 -16.71 4.18 -9.24
CA ILE A 7 -16.42 5.52 -9.77
C ILE A 7 -15.21 5.54 -10.71
N TYR A 8 -14.35 4.52 -10.67
CA TYR A 8 -13.19 4.38 -11.52
C TYR A 8 -12.74 2.93 -11.54
N THR A 9 -12.25 2.47 -12.70
CA THR A 9 -11.68 1.13 -12.86
C THR A 9 -10.34 1.22 -13.57
N ALA A 10 -9.27 0.78 -12.92
CA ALA A 10 -7.97 0.61 -13.54
C ALA A 10 -7.84 -0.80 -14.10
N GLU A 11 -7.09 -0.95 -15.18
CA GLU A 11 -6.83 -2.24 -15.82
C GLU A 11 -5.34 -2.38 -16.12
N ALA A 12 -4.79 -3.55 -15.82
CA ALA A 12 -3.41 -3.87 -16.14
C ALA A 12 -3.31 -5.33 -16.56
N LEU A 13 -2.41 -5.60 -17.50
CA LEU A 13 -2.11 -6.93 -18.02
C LEU A 13 -0.75 -7.38 -17.52
N ALA A 14 -0.64 -8.62 -17.09
CA ALA A 14 0.62 -9.26 -16.74
C ALA A 14 0.93 -10.40 -17.72
N THR A 15 2.18 -10.48 -18.13
CA THR A 15 2.70 -11.56 -18.96
C THR A 15 3.95 -12.12 -18.27
N GLY A 16 4.05 -13.45 -18.14
CA GLY A 16 5.23 -14.10 -17.56
C GLY A 16 5.29 -14.07 -16.02
N GLY A 17 4.24 -13.65 -15.34
CA GLY A 17 4.16 -13.64 -13.88
C GLY A 17 5.27 -12.83 -13.22
N ARG A 18 6.00 -13.46 -12.29
CA ARG A 18 7.11 -12.81 -11.57
C ARG A 18 8.36 -12.62 -12.41
N ASN A 19 8.41 -13.14 -13.64
CA ASN A 19 9.54 -13.00 -14.56
C ASN A 19 9.06 -12.54 -15.94
N GLY A 20 8.38 -11.43 -15.96
CA GLY A 20 7.77 -10.91 -17.17
C GLY A 20 7.58 -9.42 -17.15
N GLN A 21 6.39 -8.98 -17.51
CA GLN A 21 6.05 -7.58 -17.68
C GLN A 21 4.64 -7.30 -17.21
N ILE A 22 4.42 -6.11 -16.68
CA ILE A 22 3.10 -5.56 -16.40
C ILE A 22 2.92 -4.28 -17.19
N LYS A 23 1.69 -4.05 -17.65
CA LYS A 23 1.37 -2.84 -18.39
C LYS A 23 -0.07 -2.44 -18.11
N SER A 24 -0.28 -1.19 -17.71
CA SER A 24 -1.64 -0.65 -17.59
C SER A 24 -2.23 -0.37 -18.98
N SER A 25 -3.56 -0.34 -19.06
CA SER A 25 -4.26 -0.12 -20.35
C SER A 25 -3.92 1.23 -20.97
N ASP A 26 -3.59 2.24 -20.18
CA ASP A 26 -3.16 3.56 -20.65
C ASP A 26 -1.66 3.66 -20.93
N GLY A 27 -0.89 2.61 -20.65
CA GLY A 27 0.56 2.57 -20.84
C GLY A 27 1.38 3.32 -19.79
N VAL A 28 0.75 3.94 -18.80
CA VAL A 28 1.47 4.70 -17.75
C VAL A 28 2.34 3.77 -16.91
N LEU A 29 1.80 2.62 -16.49
CA LEU A 29 2.60 1.54 -15.92
C LEU A 29 3.07 0.64 -17.07
N ASP A 30 4.37 0.50 -17.21
CA ASP A 30 5.00 -0.37 -18.20
C ASP A 30 6.35 -0.79 -17.60
N LEU A 31 6.34 -1.89 -16.84
CA LEU A 31 7.46 -2.29 -16.00
C LEU A 31 7.77 -3.76 -16.17
N GLN A 32 9.05 -4.08 -16.12
CA GLN A 32 9.50 -5.46 -16.06
C GLN A 32 9.48 -5.95 -14.62
N VAL A 33 9.02 -7.19 -14.45
CA VAL A 33 8.86 -7.85 -13.16
C VAL A 33 9.88 -8.97 -13.07
N ARG A 34 10.62 -9.05 -11.97
CA ARG A 34 11.57 -10.15 -11.70
C ARG A 34 11.48 -10.57 -10.25
N THR A 35 11.70 -11.85 -10.02
CA THR A 35 11.79 -12.39 -8.67
C THR A 35 12.99 -11.80 -7.96
N PRO A 36 12.83 -11.22 -6.75
CA PRO A 36 13.94 -10.66 -6.00
C PRO A 36 14.92 -11.75 -5.52
N LYS A 37 16.15 -11.35 -5.23
CA LYS A 37 17.20 -12.28 -4.76
C LYS A 37 16.78 -13.02 -3.48
N GLU A 38 16.10 -12.33 -2.58
CA GLU A 38 15.63 -12.89 -1.30
C GLU A 38 14.65 -14.04 -1.50
N MET A 39 14.01 -14.13 -2.66
CA MET A 39 13.10 -15.22 -3.04
C MET A 39 13.74 -16.18 -4.05
N GLY A 40 15.07 -16.13 -4.22
CA GLY A 40 15.81 -17.02 -5.10
C GLY A 40 15.91 -16.57 -6.56
N GLY A 41 15.54 -15.34 -6.86
CA GLY A 41 15.65 -14.78 -8.21
C GLY A 41 16.99 -14.14 -8.52
N GLY A 42 17.11 -13.60 -9.73
CA GLY A 42 18.32 -12.91 -10.19
C GLY A 42 18.50 -11.51 -9.63
N GLY A 43 17.42 -10.89 -9.16
CA GLY A 43 17.42 -9.50 -8.73
C GLY A 43 17.58 -8.53 -9.89
N GLY A 44 18.17 -7.37 -9.62
CA GLY A 44 18.37 -6.32 -10.61
C GLY A 44 17.39 -5.15 -10.44
N ALA A 45 17.43 -4.21 -11.39
CA ALA A 45 16.59 -3.00 -11.33
C ALA A 45 15.19 -3.25 -11.92
N TYR A 46 14.43 -4.14 -11.29
CA TYR A 46 13.10 -4.54 -11.71
C TYR A 46 12.13 -4.46 -10.54
N THR A 47 10.84 -4.35 -10.84
CA THR A 47 9.82 -4.36 -9.80
C THR A 47 9.32 -5.79 -9.52
N ASN A 48 8.43 -5.89 -8.54
CA ASN A 48 7.79 -7.14 -8.15
C ASN A 48 6.41 -6.81 -7.56
N PRO A 49 5.53 -7.81 -7.39
CA PRO A 49 4.19 -7.57 -6.85
C PRO A 49 4.18 -6.92 -5.47
N GLU A 50 5.14 -7.24 -4.61
CA GLU A 50 5.20 -6.68 -3.26
C GLU A 50 5.56 -5.19 -3.29
N GLN A 51 6.46 -4.76 -4.17
CA GLN A 51 6.75 -3.34 -4.39
C GLN A 51 5.53 -2.58 -4.91
N LEU A 52 4.82 -3.18 -5.86
CA LEU A 52 3.60 -2.57 -6.42
C LEU A 52 2.51 -2.43 -5.35
N PHE A 53 2.34 -3.45 -4.53
CA PHE A 53 1.40 -3.40 -3.42
C PHE A 53 1.79 -2.31 -2.42
N ALA A 54 3.06 -2.23 -2.07
CA ALA A 54 3.60 -1.22 -1.16
C ALA A 54 3.39 0.20 -1.71
N ALA A 55 3.74 0.44 -2.98
CA ALA A 55 3.57 1.74 -3.61
C ALA A 55 2.09 2.15 -3.66
N GLY A 56 1.21 1.24 -4.04
CA GLY A 56 -0.23 1.48 -4.08
C GLY A 56 -0.80 1.78 -2.70
N TYR A 57 -0.43 1.00 -1.70
CA TYR A 57 -0.92 1.20 -0.34
C TYR A 57 -0.43 2.53 0.23
N ALA A 58 0.85 2.84 0.07
CA ALA A 58 1.43 4.10 0.55
C ALA A 58 0.71 5.31 -0.04
N ALA A 59 0.51 5.33 -1.36
CA ALA A 59 -0.20 6.42 -2.03
C ALA A 59 -1.67 6.52 -1.61
N CYS A 60 -2.35 5.40 -1.52
CA CYS A 60 -3.76 5.33 -1.13
C CYS A 60 -3.96 5.81 0.31
N PHE A 61 -3.11 5.34 1.22
CA PHE A 61 -3.18 5.74 2.63
C PHE A 61 -2.86 7.22 2.81
N ASP A 62 -1.81 7.72 2.16
CA ASP A 62 -1.44 9.14 2.25
C ASP A 62 -2.54 10.05 1.70
N SER A 63 -3.23 9.64 0.65
CA SER A 63 -4.41 10.35 0.13
C SER A 63 -5.55 10.39 1.15
N ALA A 64 -5.84 9.26 1.80
CA ALA A 64 -6.83 9.20 2.87
C ALA A 64 -6.44 10.10 4.06
N LEU A 65 -5.16 10.09 4.42
CA LEU A 65 -4.60 10.91 5.48
C LEU A 65 -4.76 12.41 5.16
N SER A 66 -4.47 12.80 3.94
CA SER A 66 -4.65 14.19 3.49
C SER A 66 -6.11 14.64 3.60
N LEU A 67 -7.05 13.78 3.25
CA LEU A 67 -8.48 14.05 3.40
C LEU A 67 -8.86 14.22 4.87
N VAL A 68 -8.39 13.35 5.74
CA VAL A 68 -8.66 13.41 7.18
C VAL A 68 -8.11 14.70 7.79
N ILE A 69 -6.88 15.05 7.46
CA ILE A 69 -6.23 16.29 7.94
C ILE A 69 -7.03 17.51 7.51
N ARG A 70 -7.41 17.56 6.25
CA ARG A 70 -8.19 18.67 5.69
C ARG A 70 -9.56 18.79 6.34
N THR A 71 -10.25 17.68 6.55
CA THR A 71 -11.57 17.63 7.17
C THR A 71 -11.50 18.04 8.66
N ALA A 72 -10.46 17.64 9.35
CA ALA A 72 -10.23 18.01 10.75
C ALA A 72 -9.73 19.45 10.92
N LYS A 73 -9.39 20.13 9.82
CA LYS A 73 -8.84 21.49 9.80
C LYS A 73 -7.59 21.61 10.67
N VAL A 74 -6.75 20.58 10.62
CA VAL A 74 -5.46 20.56 11.33
C VAL A 74 -4.39 21.11 10.40
N GLU A 75 -3.54 21.97 10.92
CA GLU A 75 -2.36 22.43 10.21
C GLU A 75 -1.23 21.42 10.40
N ALA A 76 -0.75 20.85 9.31
CA ALA A 76 0.34 19.90 9.30
C ALA A 76 1.28 20.20 8.15
N GLY A 77 2.53 19.77 8.28
CA GLY A 77 3.49 19.78 7.18
C GLY A 77 3.20 18.68 6.17
N GLU A 78 4.08 18.52 5.19
CA GLU A 78 3.96 17.49 4.17
C GLU A 78 4.06 16.10 4.81
N THR A 79 3.02 15.30 4.65
CA THR A 79 2.98 13.95 5.20
C THR A 79 3.76 12.97 4.32
N THR A 80 4.29 11.94 4.94
CA THR A 80 4.87 10.80 4.22
C THR A 80 4.35 9.50 4.78
N VAL A 81 4.17 8.52 3.91
CA VAL A 81 3.80 7.16 4.27
C VAL A 81 4.77 6.21 3.58
N THR A 82 5.43 5.38 4.37
CA THR A 82 6.27 4.31 3.87
C THR A 82 5.57 2.99 4.16
N ALA A 83 5.25 2.24 3.12
CA ALA A 83 4.66 0.91 3.27
C ALA A 83 5.75 -0.16 3.13
N GLN A 84 5.83 -1.04 4.11
CA GLN A 84 6.66 -2.24 4.05
C GLN A 84 5.72 -3.43 3.88
N VAL A 85 5.85 -4.15 2.76
CA VAL A 85 5.02 -5.31 2.45
C VAL A 85 5.91 -6.54 2.42
N SER A 86 5.58 -7.48 3.28
CA SER A 86 6.30 -8.76 3.39
C SER A 86 5.45 -9.88 2.82
N ILE A 87 6.08 -10.79 2.09
CA ILE A 87 5.48 -12.06 1.68
C ILE A 87 6.05 -13.17 2.54
N GLY A 88 5.21 -14.12 2.93
CA GLY A 88 5.62 -15.27 3.72
C GLY A 88 4.71 -16.45 3.47
N LYS A 89 4.99 -17.54 4.16
CA LYS A 89 4.21 -18.77 4.06
C LYS A 89 3.32 -18.96 5.27
N TYR A 90 2.09 -19.37 5.03
CA TYR A 90 1.23 -19.92 6.09
C TYR A 90 1.68 -21.34 6.44
N GLY A 91 1.28 -21.81 7.61
CA GLY A 91 1.56 -23.18 8.05
C GLY A 91 0.96 -24.26 7.13
N ASN A 92 -0.05 -23.94 6.35
CA ASN A 92 -0.67 -24.85 5.36
C ASN A 92 0.03 -24.85 4.00
N GLY A 93 1.13 -24.12 3.82
CA GLY A 93 1.89 -24.04 2.58
C GLY A 93 1.43 -22.94 1.61
N GLY A 94 0.36 -22.22 1.92
CA GLY A 94 -0.05 -21.06 1.14
C GLY A 94 0.82 -19.83 1.43
N PHE A 95 0.70 -18.81 0.58
CA PHE A 95 1.43 -17.55 0.74
C PHE A 95 0.51 -16.45 1.25
N GLY A 96 1.06 -15.58 2.07
CA GLY A 96 0.34 -14.43 2.60
C GLY A 96 1.21 -13.20 2.68
N LEU A 97 0.57 -12.08 2.96
CA LEU A 97 1.22 -10.77 3.09
C LEU A 97 1.06 -10.23 4.51
N ALA A 98 2.02 -9.45 4.94
CA ALA A 98 1.91 -8.60 6.12
C ALA A 98 2.40 -7.19 5.76
N VAL A 99 1.81 -6.18 6.36
CA VAL A 99 2.09 -4.77 6.03
C VAL A 99 2.45 -3.99 7.29
N LYS A 100 3.45 -3.15 7.18
CA LYS A 100 3.73 -2.07 8.15
C LYS A 100 3.67 -0.75 7.41
N LEU A 101 2.88 0.20 7.92
CA LEU A 101 2.82 1.57 7.44
C LEU A 101 3.53 2.47 8.42
N GLN A 102 4.60 3.13 7.98
CA GLN A 102 5.32 4.15 8.74
C GLN A 102 4.82 5.52 8.29
N ILE A 103 4.26 6.27 9.22
CA ILE A 103 3.50 7.48 8.93
C ILE A 103 4.15 8.67 9.64
N ALA A 104 4.50 9.70 8.87
CA ALA A 104 5.02 10.96 9.41
C ALA A 104 4.05 12.09 9.12
N ILE A 105 3.64 12.78 10.19
CA ILE A 105 2.76 13.96 10.11
C ILE A 105 3.46 15.11 10.84
N PRO A 106 4.28 15.90 10.12
CA PRO A 106 5.02 16.98 10.74
C PRO A 106 4.11 18.09 11.29
N GLY A 107 4.51 18.72 12.36
CA GLY A 107 3.84 19.90 12.89
C GLY A 107 2.65 19.60 13.81
N VAL A 108 2.42 18.35 14.18
CA VAL A 108 1.36 17.96 15.12
C VAL A 108 1.92 17.19 16.31
N THR A 109 1.15 17.11 17.39
CA THR A 109 1.53 16.30 18.55
C THR A 109 1.41 14.80 18.23
N PRO A 110 2.11 13.92 18.95
CA PRO A 110 1.99 12.48 18.77
C PRO A 110 0.55 11.97 18.90
N GLU A 111 -0.23 12.50 19.83
CA GLU A 111 -1.62 12.11 20.04
C GLU A 111 -2.50 12.49 18.84
N VAL A 112 -2.30 13.69 18.30
CA VAL A 112 -3.01 14.14 17.10
C VAL A 112 -2.62 13.30 15.89
N ALA A 113 -1.33 13.02 15.72
CA ALA A 113 -0.83 12.17 14.65
C ALA A 113 -1.47 10.78 14.69
N HIS A 114 -1.50 10.13 15.84
CA HIS A 114 -2.16 8.83 16.03
C HIS A 114 -3.63 8.88 15.67
N SER A 115 -4.35 9.88 16.15
CA SER A 115 -5.79 10.04 15.85
C SER A 115 -6.05 10.19 14.36
N LEU A 116 -5.25 11.01 13.67
CA LEU A 116 -5.38 11.21 12.23
C LEU A 116 -5.07 9.93 11.45
N ALA A 117 -4.02 9.21 11.84
CA ALA A 117 -3.65 7.95 11.19
C ALA A 117 -4.73 6.89 11.38
N ASP A 118 -5.32 6.77 12.57
CA ASP A 118 -6.41 5.82 12.83
C ASP A 118 -7.63 6.13 11.97
N LYS A 119 -7.99 7.40 11.83
CA LYS A 119 -9.09 7.81 10.95
C LYS A 119 -8.79 7.51 9.49
N ALA A 120 -7.57 7.77 9.03
CA ALA A 120 -7.15 7.44 7.66
C ALA A 120 -7.26 5.94 7.41
N HIS A 121 -6.87 5.11 8.39
CA HIS A 121 -6.98 3.65 8.29
C HIS A 121 -8.43 3.18 8.13
N GLN A 122 -9.40 3.91 8.68
CA GLN A 122 -10.82 3.55 8.55
C GLN A 122 -11.40 3.90 7.18
N ILE A 123 -10.86 4.88 6.47
CA ILE A 123 -11.41 5.32 5.18
C ILE A 123 -10.56 4.93 3.97
N CYS A 124 -9.30 4.56 4.17
CA CYS A 124 -8.42 4.12 3.08
C CYS A 124 -8.97 2.85 2.42
N PRO A 125 -9.21 2.87 1.08
CA PRO A 125 -9.72 1.68 0.39
C PRO A 125 -8.83 0.44 0.56
N TYR A 126 -7.51 0.60 0.56
CA TYR A 126 -6.59 -0.51 0.77
C TYR A 126 -6.68 -1.04 2.21
N SER A 127 -6.81 -0.17 3.20
CA SER A 127 -7.03 -0.59 4.58
C SER A 127 -8.35 -1.35 4.73
N ASN A 128 -9.40 -0.92 4.04
CA ASN A 128 -10.68 -1.64 4.04
C ASN A 128 -10.54 -3.02 3.38
N ALA A 129 -9.68 -3.16 2.37
CA ALA A 129 -9.42 -4.45 1.72
C ALA A 129 -8.57 -5.40 2.57
N THR A 130 -7.69 -4.87 3.41
CA THR A 130 -6.75 -5.66 4.21
C THR A 130 -7.25 -5.98 5.61
N ARG A 131 -8.05 -5.10 6.20
CA ARG A 131 -8.54 -5.23 7.58
C ARG A 131 -9.31 -6.54 7.78
N GLY A 132 -8.94 -7.26 8.84
CA GLY A 132 -9.56 -8.54 9.16
C GLY A 132 -9.08 -9.70 8.28
N ASN A 133 -8.18 -9.44 7.35
CA ASN A 133 -7.65 -10.45 6.43
C ASN A 133 -6.14 -10.66 6.59
N ILE A 134 -5.36 -9.59 6.64
CA ILE A 134 -3.92 -9.66 6.86
C ILE A 134 -3.51 -8.69 7.98
N GLU A 135 -2.34 -8.94 8.55
CA GLU A 135 -1.77 -8.07 9.57
C GLU A 135 -1.33 -6.73 8.94
N VAL A 136 -1.81 -5.62 9.51
CA VAL A 136 -1.39 -4.27 9.14
C VAL A 136 -1.03 -3.52 10.42
N GLU A 137 0.24 -3.16 10.55
CA GLU A 137 0.75 -2.37 11.68
C GLU A 137 0.91 -0.91 11.26
N LEU A 138 0.41 0.02 12.09
CA LEU A 138 0.64 1.45 11.92
C LEU A 138 1.72 1.89 12.89
N GLU A 139 2.77 2.54 12.37
CA GLU A 139 3.87 3.06 13.17
C GLU A 139 4.04 4.55 12.88
N MET A 140 3.94 5.37 13.92
CA MET A 140 4.19 6.82 13.78
C MET A 140 5.70 7.08 13.88
N VAL A 141 6.24 7.81 12.93
CA VAL A 141 7.67 8.13 12.87
C VAL A 141 7.96 9.61 12.82
#